data_c11784fa3bcd5d10434da522a23378bf
#
_entry.id   c11784fa3bcd5d10434da522a23378bf
#
_cell.length_a   1.000
_cell.length_b   1.000
_cell.length_c   1.000
_cell.angle_alpha   90.00
_cell.angle_beta   90.00
_cell.angle_gamma   90.00
#
_symmetry.space_group_name_H-M   'P 1'
#
loop_
_entity.id
_entity.type
_entity.pdbx_description
1 polymer ?
#
loop_
_entity_poly.entity_id
_entity_poly.type
_entity_poly.pdbx_seq_one_letter_code
_entity_poly.pdbx_strand_id
1 'polypeptide(L)'
;MKHILQKPIKKFKTYCSNFRENRFFNPYSLRVKLTFVLTSLVFITIFAIWIFNKTFLVDYYLHSKMKTLGKTFDEISTIYKDNKISDEESVQIERICENRNLSIYVITDKFIVEYPPSENSQLVLGRIDFLIKDYIFNSNRGVIKSTDDYNIYKSFDQHIGSNYIDLFGTLKNGNIVYLRTNLESMQESVVIANKFLAYVGIISIVIGTIIMFYISKRFTKPIHQLVGIAKKMSDLDFDIKYDVKTQDEIGELGCSINTLSEKLEKTISELKGANNELMSDIQNKTQIDEMRKEFLSNVSHELK
;
A
#
# COMPACT_ATOMS: atom_id res chain seq x y z
N MET A 1 -13.82 -16.90 -54.96
CA MET A 1 -14.31 -16.20 -53.78
C MET A 1 -14.29 -16.99 -52.47
N LYS A 2 -14.31 -18.35 -52.49
CA LYS A 2 -14.28 -19.22 -51.24
C LYS A 2 -12.93 -19.21 -50.48
N HIS A 3 -11.81 -18.87 -51.10
CA HIS A 3 -10.48 -19.00 -50.50
C HIS A 3 -10.05 -17.80 -49.62
N ILE A 4 -10.67 -16.62 -49.75
CA ILE A 4 -10.28 -15.40 -49.03
C ILE A 4 -10.92 -15.31 -47.64
N LEU A 5 -12.10 -15.91 -47.47
CA LEU A 5 -12.84 -15.92 -46.17
C LEU A 5 -12.44 -17.06 -45.20
N GLN A 6 -11.73 -18.10 -45.68
CA GLN A 6 -11.34 -19.23 -44.81
C GLN A 6 -10.09 -18.96 -43.96
N LYS A 7 -9.21 -18.05 -44.33
CA LYS A 7 -8.00 -17.72 -43.59
C LYS A 7 -8.24 -17.05 -42.21
N PRO A 8 -9.14 -16.05 -42.08
CA PRO A 8 -9.39 -15.44 -40.78
C PRO A 8 -10.13 -16.37 -39.81
N ILE A 9 -11.07 -17.22 -40.32
CA ILE A 9 -11.83 -18.14 -39.48
C ILE A 9 -10.94 -19.27 -38.91
N LYS A 10 -9.98 -19.79 -39.70
CA LYS A 10 -8.98 -20.75 -39.20
C LYS A 10 -8.07 -20.14 -38.12
N LYS A 11 -7.59 -18.91 -38.33
CA LYS A 11 -6.77 -18.20 -37.33
C LYS A 11 -7.55 -17.96 -36.02
N PHE A 12 -8.84 -17.61 -36.11
CA PHE A 12 -9.67 -17.38 -34.93
C PHE A 12 -9.97 -18.70 -34.19
N LYS A 13 -10.25 -19.79 -34.91
CA LYS A 13 -10.43 -21.13 -34.31
C LYS A 13 -9.14 -21.61 -33.60
N THR A 14 -7.98 -21.39 -34.22
CA THR A 14 -6.68 -21.75 -33.61
C THR A 14 -6.40 -20.89 -32.37
N TYR A 15 -6.76 -19.59 -32.39
CA TYR A 15 -6.62 -18.71 -31.22
C TYR A 15 -7.55 -19.16 -30.08
N CYS A 16 -8.79 -19.53 -30.38
CA CYS A 16 -9.73 -20.05 -29.39
C CYS A 16 -9.35 -21.43 -28.86
N SER A 17 -8.77 -22.32 -29.69
CA SER A 17 -8.27 -23.64 -29.24
C SER A 17 -7.04 -23.48 -28.35
N ASN A 18 -6.09 -22.62 -28.71
CA ASN A 18 -4.93 -22.30 -27.86
C ASN A 18 -5.33 -21.64 -26.54
N PHE A 19 -6.42 -20.83 -26.53
CA PHE A 19 -6.98 -20.28 -25.31
C PHE A 19 -7.58 -21.36 -24.40
N ARG A 20 -8.09 -22.44 -25.00
CA ARG A 20 -8.65 -23.60 -24.28
C ARG A 20 -7.55 -24.51 -23.72
N GLU A 21 -6.46 -24.73 -24.47
CA GLU A 21 -5.28 -25.47 -24.01
C GLU A 21 -4.52 -24.76 -22.89
N ASN A 22 -4.33 -23.45 -23.00
CA ASN A 22 -3.70 -22.63 -21.94
C ASN A 22 -4.52 -22.54 -20.65
N ARG A 23 -5.77 -23.01 -20.62
CA ARG A 23 -6.57 -23.12 -19.40
C ARG A 23 -6.01 -24.16 -18.42
N PHE A 24 -5.21 -25.12 -18.90
CA PHE A 24 -4.48 -26.06 -18.04
C PHE A 24 -3.36 -25.39 -17.22
N PHE A 25 -2.78 -24.28 -17.69
CA PHE A 25 -1.75 -23.54 -16.98
C PHE A 25 -2.26 -22.46 -16.03
N ASN A 26 -3.57 -22.22 -15.97
CA ASN A 26 -4.11 -21.16 -15.15
C ASN A 26 -5.35 -21.60 -14.36
N PRO A 27 -5.17 -22.45 -13.32
CA PRO A 27 -6.26 -23.11 -12.60
C PRO A 27 -7.13 -22.14 -11.77
N TYR A 28 -6.68 -20.89 -11.60
CA TYR A 28 -7.39 -19.94 -10.74
C TYR A 28 -8.40 -19.11 -11.53
N SER A 29 -9.65 -19.06 -11.04
CA SER A 29 -10.66 -18.17 -11.57
C SER A 29 -10.20 -16.69 -11.46
N LEU A 30 -10.72 -15.82 -12.33
CA LEU A 30 -10.45 -14.37 -12.30
C LEU A 30 -10.65 -13.80 -10.89
N ARG A 31 -11.63 -14.30 -10.16
CA ARG A 31 -11.91 -13.92 -8.78
C ARG A 31 -10.74 -14.21 -7.84
N VAL A 32 -10.15 -15.40 -7.90
CA VAL A 32 -9.03 -15.78 -7.06
C VAL A 32 -7.80 -14.94 -7.39
N LYS A 33 -7.53 -14.71 -8.68
CA LYS A 33 -6.41 -13.86 -9.12
C LYS A 33 -6.56 -12.43 -8.62
N LEU A 34 -7.75 -11.84 -8.79
CA LEU A 34 -8.03 -10.47 -8.36
C LEU A 34 -7.91 -10.33 -6.84
N THR A 35 -8.49 -11.29 -6.08
CA THR A 35 -8.37 -11.32 -4.62
C THR A 35 -6.91 -11.44 -4.20
N PHE A 36 -6.14 -12.34 -4.83
CA PHE A 36 -4.73 -12.54 -4.50
C PHE A 36 -3.88 -11.29 -4.78
N VAL A 37 -4.05 -10.65 -5.95
CA VAL A 37 -3.31 -9.43 -6.30
C VAL A 37 -3.62 -8.30 -5.33
N LEU A 38 -4.89 -8.05 -5.01
CA LEU A 38 -5.28 -6.98 -4.11
C LEU A 38 -4.83 -7.27 -2.67
N THR A 39 -4.95 -8.51 -2.19
CA THR A 39 -4.47 -8.89 -0.86
C THR A 39 -2.94 -8.81 -0.77
N SER A 40 -2.23 -9.21 -1.82
CA SER A 40 -0.77 -9.08 -1.90
C SER A 40 -0.33 -7.61 -1.84
N LEU A 41 -1.05 -6.70 -2.49
CA LEU A 41 -0.77 -5.27 -2.44
C LEU A 41 -0.93 -4.72 -1.01
N VAL A 42 -2.00 -5.09 -0.30
CA VAL A 42 -2.20 -4.72 1.11
C VAL A 42 -1.09 -5.30 1.98
N PHE A 43 -0.73 -6.55 1.77
CA PHE A 43 0.38 -7.18 2.50
C PHE A 43 1.71 -6.45 2.27
N ILE A 44 2.05 -6.14 1.02
CA ILE A 44 3.29 -5.44 0.66
C ILE A 44 3.34 -4.04 1.31
N THR A 45 2.24 -3.30 1.30
CA THR A 45 2.20 -1.97 1.92
C THR A 45 2.39 -2.02 3.43
N ILE A 46 1.72 -2.94 4.14
CA ILE A 46 1.88 -3.11 5.58
C ILE A 46 3.30 -3.58 5.92
N PHE A 47 3.85 -4.51 5.14
CA PHE A 47 5.19 -5.02 5.32
C PHE A 47 6.25 -3.94 5.08
N ALA A 48 6.07 -3.08 4.06
CA ALA A 48 6.93 -1.95 3.81
C ALA A 48 6.91 -0.93 4.96
N ILE A 49 5.72 -0.61 5.50
CA ILE A 49 5.57 0.27 6.67
C ILE A 49 6.30 -0.33 7.88
N TRP A 50 6.15 -1.63 8.10
CA TRP A 50 6.80 -2.32 9.22
C TRP A 50 8.34 -2.29 9.10
N ILE A 51 8.90 -2.56 7.91
CA ILE A 51 10.34 -2.47 7.66
C ILE A 51 10.83 -1.03 7.88
N PHE A 52 10.12 -0.05 7.28
CA PHE A 52 10.49 1.36 7.40
C PHE A 52 10.52 1.79 8.86
N ASN A 53 9.48 1.41 9.62
CA ASN A 53 9.40 1.74 11.03
C ASN A 53 10.52 1.09 11.84
N LYS A 54 10.80 -0.20 11.60
CA LYS A 54 11.88 -0.94 12.28
C LYS A 54 13.26 -0.33 12.01
N THR A 55 13.49 0.19 10.81
CA THR A 55 14.80 0.68 10.37
C THR A 55 15.03 2.14 10.76
N PHE A 56 14.02 3.00 10.58
CA PHE A 56 14.19 4.45 10.68
C PHE A 56 13.66 5.07 11.97
N LEU A 57 12.77 4.39 12.70
CA LEU A 57 12.10 4.98 13.84
C LEU A 57 13.08 5.32 14.97
N VAL A 58 14.06 4.47 15.24
CA VAL A 58 15.07 4.70 16.29
C VAL A 58 15.92 5.93 15.97
N ASP A 59 16.39 6.04 14.71
CA ASP A 59 17.21 7.16 14.26
C ASP A 59 16.41 8.48 14.26
N TYR A 60 15.15 8.42 13.87
CA TYR A 60 14.24 9.56 13.93
C TYR A 60 14.04 10.06 15.37
N TYR A 61 13.79 9.14 16.31
CA TYR A 61 13.66 9.49 17.73
C TYR A 61 14.95 10.05 18.31
N LEU A 62 16.10 9.46 17.98
CA LEU A 62 17.41 9.94 18.39
C LEU A 62 17.62 11.38 17.92
N HIS A 63 17.35 11.65 16.65
CA HIS A 63 17.50 12.99 16.08
C HIS A 63 16.53 14.00 16.72
N SER A 64 15.29 13.59 16.97
CA SER A 64 14.29 14.41 17.68
C SER A 64 14.71 14.74 19.11
N LYS A 65 15.28 13.76 19.84
CA LYS A 65 15.78 13.96 21.20
C LYS A 65 16.99 14.88 21.23
N MET A 66 17.95 14.74 20.31
CA MET A 66 19.07 15.66 20.19
C MET A 66 18.62 17.10 19.95
N LYS A 67 17.61 17.31 19.10
CA LYS A 67 17.01 18.62 18.85
C LYS A 67 16.33 19.18 20.12
N THR A 68 15.66 18.32 20.88
CA THR A 68 15.02 18.69 22.15
C THR A 68 16.06 19.09 23.19
N LEU A 69 17.15 18.31 23.32
CA LEU A 69 18.25 18.63 24.21
C LEU A 69 18.87 20.02 23.89
N GLY A 70 19.16 20.30 22.60
CA GLY A 70 19.67 21.61 22.18
C GLY A 70 18.70 22.74 22.52
N LYS A 71 17.41 22.59 22.23
CA LYS A 71 16.40 23.60 22.63
C LYS A 71 16.33 23.80 24.15
N THR A 72 16.43 22.69 24.92
CA THR A 72 16.43 22.78 26.38
C THR A 72 17.65 23.53 26.87
N PHE A 73 18.82 23.30 26.29
CA PHE A 73 20.05 24.05 26.61
C PHE A 73 19.85 25.54 26.35
N ASP A 74 19.28 25.94 25.20
CA ASP A 74 19.01 27.34 24.89
C ASP A 74 18.07 27.99 25.92
N GLU A 75 16.98 27.26 26.30
CA GLU A 75 16.03 27.73 27.32
C GLU A 75 16.70 27.89 28.68
N ILE A 76 17.50 26.92 29.14
CA ILE A 76 18.26 26.99 30.38
C ILE A 76 19.28 28.15 30.34
N SER A 77 19.93 28.35 29.19
CA SER A 77 20.84 29.46 29.00
C SER A 77 20.18 30.83 29.16
N THR A 78 18.88 30.94 28.87
CA THR A 78 18.11 32.16 29.06
C THR A 78 17.69 32.38 30.52
N ILE A 79 17.39 31.31 31.25
CA ILE A 79 16.98 31.32 32.66
C ILE A 79 18.20 31.63 33.54
N TYR A 80 19.33 30.97 33.30
CA TYR A 80 20.56 31.07 34.09
C TYR A 80 21.46 32.26 33.71
N LYS A 81 20.92 33.44 33.35
CA LYS A 81 21.76 34.59 32.98
C LYS A 81 22.52 35.20 34.15
N ASP A 82 21.89 35.30 35.31
CA ASP A 82 22.37 36.12 36.42
C ASP A 82 22.86 35.33 37.65
N ASN A 83 23.13 34.05 37.54
CA ASN A 83 23.58 33.15 38.62
C ASN A 83 22.64 33.08 39.84
N LYS A 84 21.51 33.75 39.81
CA LYS A 84 20.46 33.70 40.83
C LYS A 84 19.19 33.16 40.19
N ILE A 85 18.67 32.10 40.73
CA ILE A 85 17.44 31.49 40.32
C ILE A 85 16.38 31.80 41.35
N SER A 86 15.25 32.29 40.89
CA SER A 86 14.05 32.42 41.72
C SER A 86 13.38 31.08 41.89
N ASP A 87 12.54 30.94 42.91
CA ASP A 87 11.72 29.73 43.13
C ASP A 87 10.80 29.43 41.92
N GLU A 88 10.30 30.48 41.26
CA GLU A 88 9.48 30.33 40.04
C GLU A 88 10.26 29.75 38.87
N GLU A 89 11.50 30.19 38.66
CA GLU A 89 12.41 29.68 37.61
C GLU A 89 12.82 28.24 37.90
N SER A 90 13.06 27.89 39.19
CA SER A 90 13.32 26.52 39.61
C SER A 90 12.16 25.57 39.24
N VAL A 91 10.93 25.93 39.58
CA VAL A 91 9.72 25.19 39.21
C VAL A 91 9.55 25.09 37.70
N GLN A 92 9.94 26.14 36.94
CA GLN A 92 9.90 26.10 35.47
C GLN A 92 10.88 25.05 34.91
N ILE A 93 12.09 24.97 35.46
CA ILE A 93 13.10 23.97 35.07
C ILE A 93 12.60 22.55 35.40
N GLU A 94 12.02 22.34 36.57
CA GLU A 94 11.44 21.05 36.95
C GLU A 94 10.34 20.61 35.97
N ARG A 95 9.44 21.50 35.56
CA ARG A 95 8.42 21.24 34.54
C ARG A 95 9.04 20.85 33.19
N ILE A 96 10.15 21.51 32.82
CA ILE A 96 10.88 21.15 31.58
C ILE A 96 11.44 19.73 31.70
N CYS A 97 12.00 19.35 32.84
CA CYS A 97 12.52 18.01 33.13
C CYS A 97 11.43 16.95 33.00
N GLU A 98 10.30 17.16 33.68
CA GLU A 98 9.18 16.23 33.67
C GLU A 98 8.58 16.08 32.27
N ASN A 99 8.24 17.18 31.60
CA ASN A 99 7.60 17.17 30.28
C ASN A 99 8.46 16.55 29.18
N ARG A 100 9.80 16.68 29.30
CA ARG A 100 10.75 16.17 28.28
C ARG A 100 11.43 14.88 28.69
N ASN A 101 11.17 14.39 29.90
CA ASN A 101 11.83 13.23 30.52
C ASN A 101 13.35 13.37 30.46
N LEU A 102 13.85 14.42 31.10
CA LEU A 102 15.26 14.80 31.18
C LEU A 102 15.69 14.98 32.64
N SER A 103 16.97 14.73 32.92
CA SER A 103 17.63 15.24 34.11
C SER A 103 18.55 16.40 33.72
N ILE A 104 18.48 17.47 34.46
CA ILE A 104 19.26 18.69 34.22
C ILE A 104 20.17 18.94 35.43
N TYR A 105 21.45 19.11 35.18
CA TYR A 105 22.44 19.45 36.19
C TYR A 105 23.10 20.75 35.80
N VAL A 106 23.09 21.72 36.71
CA VAL A 106 23.80 22.97 36.52
C VAL A 106 24.96 23.00 37.49
N ILE A 107 26.15 23.14 36.93
CA ILE A 107 27.41 23.05 37.64
C ILE A 107 27.99 24.46 37.70
N THR A 108 28.10 24.96 38.92
CA THR A 108 28.73 26.24 39.23
C THR A 108 30.05 25.97 39.96
N ASP A 109 30.88 26.98 40.13
CA ASP A 109 32.18 26.87 40.84
C ASP A 109 32.03 26.35 42.29
N LYS A 110 30.84 26.47 42.88
CA LYS A 110 30.62 26.18 44.31
C LYS A 110 29.70 24.99 44.57
N PHE A 111 28.78 24.68 43.67
CA PHE A 111 27.77 23.67 43.87
C PHE A 111 27.23 23.13 42.56
N ILE A 112 26.63 21.94 42.61
CA ILE A 112 25.88 21.32 41.53
C ILE A 112 24.41 21.31 41.93
N VAL A 113 23.56 21.84 41.07
CA VAL A 113 22.10 21.80 41.25
C VAL A 113 21.52 20.76 40.33
N GLU A 114 20.72 19.84 40.87
CA GLU A 114 20.03 18.77 40.16
C GLU A 114 18.55 19.10 39.99
N TYR A 115 18.02 18.89 38.79
CA TYR A 115 16.60 18.98 38.46
C TYR A 115 16.11 17.71 37.74
N PRO A 116 15.02 17.10 38.16
CA PRO A 116 14.35 17.34 39.46
C PRO A 116 15.21 16.88 40.62
N PRO A 117 15.05 17.50 41.81
CA PRO A 117 15.85 17.14 42.97
C PRO A 117 15.56 15.65 43.38
N SER A 118 16.63 14.88 43.62
CA SER A 118 16.51 13.48 44.02
C SER A 118 16.80 13.32 45.51
N GLU A 119 16.13 12.34 46.16
CA GLU A 119 16.40 12.02 47.57
C GLU A 119 17.83 11.50 47.83
N ASN A 120 18.49 10.98 46.77
CA ASN A 120 19.84 10.42 46.82
C ASN A 120 20.88 11.33 46.08
N SER A 121 20.70 12.64 46.17
CA SER A 121 21.53 13.62 45.43
C SER A 121 23.05 13.43 45.62
N GLN A 122 23.53 13.00 46.79
CA GLN A 122 24.95 12.77 47.02
C GLN A 122 25.55 11.63 46.17
N LEU A 123 24.83 10.54 45.99
CA LEU A 123 25.25 9.43 45.10
C LEU A 123 25.23 9.84 43.64
N VAL A 124 24.21 10.59 43.26
CA VAL A 124 24.05 11.11 41.89
C VAL A 124 25.16 12.13 41.58
N LEU A 125 25.45 13.04 42.50
CA LEU A 125 26.50 14.03 42.34
C LEU A 125 27.90 13.39 42.20
N GLY A 126 28.22 12.34 42.95
CA GLY A 126 29.46 11.57 42.80
C GLY A 126 29.62 10.93 41.40
N ARG A 127 28.51 10.44 40.81
CA ARG A 127 28.49 9.90 39.43
C ARG A 127 28.71 11.01 38.41
N ILE A 128 28.07 12.13 38.61
CA ILE A 128 28.16 13.27 37.70
C ILE A 128 29.58 13.85 37.70
N ASP A 129 30.22 13.95 38.85
CA ASP A 129 31.62 14.37 38.95
C ASP A 129 32.53 13.44 38.13
N PHE A 130 32.30 12.13 38.20
CA PHE A 130 33.00 11.15 37.35
C PHE A 130 32.74 11.38 35.85
N LEU A 131 31.50 11.61 35.43
CA LEU A 131 31.12 11.83 34.05
C LEU A 131 31.65 13.15 33.50
N ILE A 132 31.69 14.20 34.34
CA ILE A 132 32.28 15.48 34.00
C ILE A 132 33.78 15.36 33.80
N LYS A 133 34.46 14.66 34.70
CA LYS A 133 35.88 14.35 34.55
C LYS A 133 36.18 13.58 33.30
N ASP A 134 35.40 12.54 33.01
CA ASP A 134 35.52 11.76 31.79
C ASP A 134 35.26 12.63 30.55
N TYR A 135 34.27 13.54 30.60
CA TYR A 135 34.02 14.53 29.54
C TYR A 135 35.21 15.45 29.30
N ILE A 136 35.78 16.01 30.37
CA ILE A 136 36.91 16.95 30.27
C ILE A 136 38.17 16.24 29.73
N PHE A 137 38.45 15.02 30.19
CA PHE A 137 39.66 14.29 29.83
C PHE A 137 39.54 13.42 28.59
N ASN A 138 38.33 13.00 28.20
CA ASN A 138 38.04 12.06 27.08
C ASN A 138 37.09 12.66 26.04
N SER A 139 37.17 13.94 25.79
CA SER A 139 36.20 14.76 25.02
C SER A 139 35.84 14.25 23.60
N ASN A 140 36.55 13.25 23.06
CA ASN A 140 36.35 12.76 21.69
C ASN A 140 35.66 11.39 21.59
N ARG A 141 35.23 10.76 22.67
CA ARG A 141 34.56 9.47 22.64
C ARG A 141 33.06 9.63 22.52
N GLY A 142 32.48 9.16 21.42
CA GLY A 142 31.06 9.02 21.26
C GLY A 142 30.29 10.32 20.97
N VAL A 143 30.96 11.35 20.49
CA VAL A 143 30.31 12.60 20.06
C VAL A 143 29.41 12.33 18.89
N ILE A 144 28.11 12.62 19.05
CA ILE A 144 27.10 12.48 17.98
C ILE A 144 26.92 13.82 17.27
N LYS A 145 26.96 14.91 18.03
CA LYS A 145 26.80 16.28 17.53
C LYS A 145 27.66 17.24 18.35
N SER A 146 28.36 18.15 17.65
CA SER A 146 29.13 19.21 18.24
C SER A 146 28.66 20.56 17.70
N THR A 147 28.53 21.56 18.59
CA THR A 147 28.24 22.95 18.28
C THR A 147 29.22 23.82 19.07
N ASP A 148 29.25 25.12 18.83
CA ASP A 148 30.14 26.04 19.54
C ASP A 148 29.83 26.10 21.05
N ASP A 149 28.56 25.94 21.44
CA ASP A 149 28.10 26.09 22.81
C ASP A 149 27.95 24.77 23.57
N TYR A 150 27.72 23.63 22.85
CA TYR A 150 27.49 22.33 23.48
C TYR A 150 27.89 21.15 22.60
N ASN A 151 28.14 20.02 23.25
CA ASN A 151 28.38 18.72 22.61
C ASN A 151 27.39 17.69 23.10
N ILE A 152 26.94 16.83 22.19
CA ILE A 152 26.01 15.70 22.51
C ILE A 152 26.74 14.37 22.32
N TYR A 153 26.65 13.51 23.34
CA TYR A 153 27.32 12.22 23.43
C TYR A 153 26.31 11.10 23.62
N LYS A 154 26.71 9.91 23.19
CA LYS A 154 26.12 8.65 23.63
C LYS A 154 27.01 8.07 24.72
N SER A 155 26.48 7.90 25.90
CA SER A 155 27.21 7.35 27.06
C SER A 155 26.56 6.04 27.53
N PHE A 156 27.38 5.18 28.12
CA PHE A 156 26.93 3.99 28.81
C PHE A 156 27.27 4.12 30.29
N ASP A 157 26.27 4.14 31.13
CA ASP A 157 26.44 4.18 32.58
C ASP A 157 26.63 2.77 33.11
N GLN A 158 27.87 2.45 33.50
CA GLN A 158 28.24 1.11 33.99
C GLN A 158 27.58 0.75 35.31
N HIS A 159 27.19 1.73 36.14
CA HIS A 159 26.57 1.51 37.44
C HIS A 159 25.10 1.15 37.31
N ILE A 160 24.42 1.73 36.33
CA ILE A 160 22.99 1.49 36.07
C ILE A 160 22.84 0.41 34.99
N GLY A 161 23.87 0.19 34.14
CA GLY A 161 23.82 -0.74 33.02
C GLY A 161 22.96 -0.24 31.83
N SER A 162 22.82 1.09 31.70
CA SER A 162 21.91 1.70 30.71
C SER A 162 22.60 2.69 29.82
N ASN A 163 22.10 2.86 28.60
CA ASN A 163 22.59 3.83 27.64
C ASN A 163 21.85 5.17 27.78
N TYR A 164 22.60 6.25 27.69
CA TYR A 164 22.11 7.63 27.79
C TYR A 164 22.53 8.48 26.58
N ILE A 165 21.78 9.55 26.39
CA ILE A 165 22.19 10.68 25.55
C ILE A 165 22.45 11.85 26.48
N ASP A 166 23.67 12.29 26.48
CA ASP A 166 24.18 13.34 27.35
C ASP A 166 24.54 14.58 26.53
N LEU A 167 24.12 15.77 26.98
CA LEU A 167 24.55 17.04 26.42
C LEU A 167 25.37 17.79 27.48
N PHE A 168 26.55 18.17 27.12
CA PHE A 168 27.39 19.09 27.91
C PHE A 168 27.55 20.41 27.16
N GLY A 169 27.27 21.51 27.83
CA GLY A 169 27.43 22.84 27.26
C GLY A 169 27.87 23.84 28.31
N THR A 170 28.51 24.90 27.84
CA THR A 170 28.97 26.00 28.70
C THR A 170 28.09 27.22 28.47
N LEU A 171 27.52 27.74 29.54
CA LEU A 171 26.73 28.96 29.51
C LEU A 171 27.63 30.20 29.39
N LYS A 172 27.06 31.31 28.94
CA LYS A 172 27.80 32.59 28.80
C LYS A 172 28.38 33.15 30.12
N ASN A 173 27.80 32.72 31.24
CA ASN A 173 28.27 33.08 32.60
C ASN A 173 29.37 32.13 33.14
N GLY A 174 29.86 31.18 32.33
CA GLY A 174 30.90 30.21 32.68
C GLY A 174 30.40 28.94 33.35
N ASN A 175 29.12 28.85 33.72
CA ASN A 175 28.54 27.64 34.30
C ASN A 175 28.43 26.53 33.25
N ILE A 176 28.56 25.27 33.69
CA ILE A 176 28.38 24.12 32.82
C ILE A 176 26.97 23.56 33.03
N VAL A 177 26.27 23.29 31.94
CA VAL A 177 24.98 22.60 31.95
C VAL A 177 25.15 21.18 31.40
N TYR A 178 24.71 20.21 32.18
CA TYR A 178 24.67 18.83 31.79
C TYR A 178 23.21 18.34 31.71
N LEU A 179 22.78 17.93 30.53
CA LEU A 179 21.46 17.36 30.29
C LEU A 179 21.60 15.88 30.00
N ARG A 180 20.77 15.06 30.64
CA ARG A 180 20.78 13.59 30.46
C ARG A 180 19.40 13.06 30.17
N THR A 181 19.29 12.14 29.21
CA THR A 181 18.06 11.41 28.92
C THR A 181 18.36 9.93 28.68
N ASN A 182 17.48 9.06 29.18
CA ASN A 182 17.65 7.61 29.02
C ASN A 182 17.31 7.17 27.60
N LEU A 183 18.24 6.47 26.95
CA LEU A 183 18.08 5.93 25.60
C LEU A 183 17.28 4.62 25.60
N GLU A 184 17.39 3.81 26.66
CA GLU A 184 16.71 2.50 26.73
C GLU A 184 15.21 2.65 26.86
N SER A 185 14.72 3.58 27.70
CA SER A 185 13.28 3.84 27.82
C SER A 185 12.66 4.26 26.48
N MET A 186 13.45 4.95 25.65
CA MET A 186 13.06 5.32 24.29
C MET A 186 13.03 4.09 23.38
N GLN A 187 14.04 3.23 23.45
CA GLN A 187 14.09 1.99 22.68
C GLN A 187 12.95 1.02 23.05
N GLU A 188 12.63 0.91 24.33
CA GLU A 188 11.47 0.13 24.79
C GLU A 188 10.16 0.67 24.20
N SER A 189 9.95 1.98 24.18
CA SER A 189 8.79 2.61 23.56
C SER A 189 8.68 2.27 22.07
N VAL A 190 9.80 2.26 21.35
CA VAL A 190 9.87 1.85 19.95
C VAL A 190 9.52 0.38 19.76
N VAL A 191 10.04 -0.49 20.64
CA VAL A 191 9.71 -1.93 20.59
C VAL A 191 8.23 -2.18 20.86
N ILE A 192 7.63 -1.49 21.83
CA ILE A 192 6.20 -1.57 22.13
C ILE A 192 5.38 -1.09 20.93
N ALA A 193 5.74 0.07 20.34
CA ALA A 193 5.08 0.61 19.16
C ALA A 193 5.15 -0.36 17.98
N ASN A 194 6.30 -0.98 17.73
CA ASN A 194 6.48 -1.96 16.66
C ASN A 194 5.65 -3.23 16.89
N LYS A 195 5.55 -3.72 18.13
CA LYS A 195 4.66 -4.84 18.48
C LYS A 195 3.19 -4.48 18.23
N PHE A 196 2.76 -3.30 18.66
CA PHE A 196 1.41 -2.82 18.43
C PHE A 196 1.08 -2.72 16.93
N LEU A 197 1.99 -2.14 16.13
CA LEU A 197 1.86 -2.08 14.67
C LEU A 197 1.77 -3.47 14.02
N ALA A 198 2.52 -4.45 14.53
CA ALA A 198 2.43 -5.82 14.04
C ALA A 198 1.03 -6.42 14.28
N TYR A 199 0.45 -6.23 15.46
CA TYR A 199 -0.92 -6.70 15.75
C TYR A 199 -1.96 -6.00 14.87
N VAL A 200 -1.89 -4.68 14.76
CA VAL A 200 -2.79 -3.90 13.88
C VAL A 200 -2.61 -4.34 12.44
N GLY A 201 -1.39 -4.60 12.00
CA GLY A 201 -1.08 -5.09 10.65
C GLY A 201 -1.73 -6.44 10.35
N ILE A 202 -1.64 -7.41 11.28
CA ILE A 202 -2.27 -8.73 11.14
C ILE A 202 -3.79 -8.59 11.03
N ILE A 203 -4.41 -7.81 11.91
CA ILE A 203 -5.85 -7.56 11.90
C ILE A 203 -6.27 -6.91 10.58
N SER A 204 -5.51 -5.92 10.11
CA SER A 204 -5.77 -5.21 8.86
C SER A 204 -5.69 -6.13 7.64
N ILE A 205 -4.74 -7.07 7.60
CA ILE A 205 -4.62 -8.08 6.53
C ILE A 205 -5.86 -8.99 6.53
N VAL A 206 -6.31 -9.46 7.68
CA VAL A 206 -7.49 -10.34 7.78
C VAL A 206 -8.74 -9.59 7.29
N ILE A 207 -9.00 -8.40 7.82
CA ILE A 207 -10.14 -7.57 7.42
C ILE A 207 -10.05 -7.22 5.92
N GLY A 208 -8.89 -6.79 5.46
CA GLY A 208 -8.63 -6.47 4.06
C GLY A 208 -8.89 -7.65 3.14
N THR A 209 -8.46 -8.86 3.51
CA THR A 209 -8.71 -10.09 2.74
C THR A 209 -10.22 -10.38 2.62
N ILE A 210 -10.97 -10.24 3.71
CA ILE A 210 -12.42 -10.44 3.71
C ILE A 210 -13.10 -9.42 2.79
N ILE A 211 -12.76 -8.15 2.92
CA ILE A 211 -13.31 -7.08 2.09
C ILE A 211 -12.99 -7.33 0.61
N MET A 212 -11.73 -7.65 0.28
CA MET A 212 -11.31 -7.92 -1.09
C MET A 212 -12.00 -9.14 -1.69
N PHE A 213 -12.28 -10.16 -0.89
CA PHE A 213 -13.06 -11.32 -1.34
C PHE A 213 -14.50 -10.94 -1.75
N TYR A 214 -15.15 -10.07 -0.97
CA TYR A 214 -16.49 -9.56 -1.30
C TYR A 214 -16.48 -8.67 -2.55
N ILE A 215 -15.54 -7.75 -2.64
CA ILE A 215 -15.37 -6.85 -3.79
C ILE A 215 -15.11 -7.69 -5.05
N SER A 216 -14.16 -8.62 -4.99
CA SER A 216 -13.83 -9.50 -6.11
C SER A 216 -15.05 -10.29 -6.61
N LYS A 217 -15.89 -10.80 -5.69
CA LYS A 217 -17.14 -11.49 -6.04
C LYS A 217 -18.12 -10.57 -6.76
N ARG A 218 -18.24 -9.32 -6.30
CA ARG A 218 -19.17 -8.33 -6.87
C ARG A 218 -18.81 -7.97 -8.31
N PHE A 219 -17.53 -7.82 -8.63
CA PHE A 219 -17.07 -7.51 -9.98
C PHE A 219 -16.98 -8.73 -10.90
N THR A 220 -16.53 -9.86 -10.39
CA THR A 220 -16.27 -11.04 -11.23
C THR A 220 -17.57 -11.76 -11.64
N LYS A 221 -18.61 -11.75 -10.82
CA LYS A 221 -19.88 -12.43 -11.11
C LYS A 221 -20.56 -11.87 -12.37
N PRO A 222 -20.78 -10.56 -12.52
CA PRO A 222 -21.33 -9.96 -13.75
C PRO A 222 -20.49 -10.27 -14.99
N ILE A 223 -19.19 -10.12 -14.92
CA ILE A 223 -18.29 -10.41 -16.05
C ILE A 223 -18.43 -11.86 -16.50
N HIS A 224 -18.53 -12.80 -15.56
CA HIS A 224 -18.73 -14.22 -15.90
C HIS A 224 -20.08 -14.48 -16.57
N GLN A 225 -21.14 -13.76 -16.16
CA GLN A 225 -22.45 -13.82 -16.80
C GLN A 225 -22.38 -13.29 -18.24
N LEU A 226 -21.74 -12.16 -18.48
CA LEU A 226 -21.54 -11.58 -19.80
C LEU A 226 -20.74 -12.52 -20.73
N VAL A 227 -19.68 -13.15 -20.22
CA VAL A 227 -18.94 -14.18 -20.97
C VAL A 227 -19.84 -15.37 -21.33
N GLY A 228 -20.74 -15.78 -20.42
CA GLY A 228 -21.69 -16.84 -20.68
C GLY A 228 -22.68 -16.48 -21.80
N ILE A 229 -23.22 -15.27 -21.79
CA ILE A 229 -24.13 -14.74 -22.84
C ILE A 229 -23.39 -14.64 -24.16
N ALA A 230 -22.21 -14.05 -24.22
CA ALA A 230 -21.41 -13.97 -25.42
C ALA A 230 -21.10 -15.34 -26.03
N LYS A 231 -20.89 -16.36 -25.19
CA LYS A 231 -20.72 -17.73 -25.64
C LYS A 231 -22.01 -18.31 -26.29
N LYS A 232 -23.17 -18.05 -25.69
CA LYS A 232 -24.47 -18.49 -26.25
C LYS A 232 -24.78 -17.80 -27.59
N MET A 233 -24.48 -16.49 -27.68
CA MET A 233 -24.57 -15.77 -28.95
C MET A 233 -23.67 -16.39 -30.04
N SER A 234 -22.50 -16.91 -29.69
CA SER A 234 -21.63 -17.62 -30.65
C SER A 234 -22.21 -18.94 -31.11
N ASP A 235 -23.09 -19.56 -30.34
CA ASP A 235 -23.84 -20.77 -30.68
C ASP A 235 -25.21 -20.45 -31.33
N LEU A 236 -25.42 -19.14 -31.71
CA LEU A 236 -26.66 -18.61 -32.33
C LEU A 236 -27.89 -18.67 -31.40
N ASP A 237 -27.70 -18.75 -30.09
CA ASP A 237 -28.73 -18.64 -29.07
C ASP A 237 -28.77 -17.17 -28.58
N PHE A 238 -29.79 -16.43 -29.03
CA PHE A 238 -29.97 -14.99 -28.75
C PHE A 238 -31.05 -14.72 -27.70
N ASP A 239 -31.74 -15.76 -27.17
CA ASP A 239 -32.87 -15.61 -26.26
C ASP A 239 -32.47 -15.05 -24.89
N ILE A 240 -31.21 -15.18 -24.53
CA ILE A 240 -30.71 -14.78 -23.21
C ILE A 240 -30.12 -13.37 -23.25
N LYS A 241 -30.72 -12.49 -22.49
CA LYS A 241 -30.27 -11.11 -22.30
C LYS A 241 -29.62 -10.95 -20.91
N TYR A 242 -28.69 -10.02 -20.81
CA TYR A 242 -28.10 -9.63 -19.54
C TYR A 242 -29.07 -8.74 -18.75
N ASP A 243 -29.35 -9.11 -17.50
CA ASP A 243 -30.13 -8.28 -16.58
C ASP A 243 -29.23 -7.18 -15.97
N VAL A 244 -29.39 -5.97 -16.47
CA VAL A 244 -28.57 -4.80 -16.08
C VAL A 244 -28.96 -4.34 -14.68
N LYS A 245 -28.09 -4.61 -13.68
CA LYS A 245 -28.32 -4.27 -12.27
C LYS A 245 -27.47 -3.11 -11.76
N THR A 246 -26.47 -2.69 -12.52
CA THR A 246 -25.52 -1.66 -12.13
C THR A 246 -25.54 -0.50 -13.13
N GLN A 247 -25.23 0.71 -12.66
CA GLN A 247 -25.12 1.93 -13.46
C GLN A 247 -23.65 2.30 -13.71
N ASP A 248 -22.76 1.32 -13.68
CA ASP A 248 -21.32 1.46 -13.92
C ASP A 248 -20.96 0.93 -15.33
N GLU A 249 -19.65 0.88 -15.63
CA GLU A 249 -19.13 0.40 -16.90
C GLU A 249 -19.52 -1.05 -17.19
N ILE A 250 -19.80 -1.84 -16.15
CA ILE A 250 -20.29 -3.22 -16.30
C ILE A 250 -21.76 -3.22 -16.79
N GLY A 251 -22.57 -2.29 -16.28
CA GLY A 251 -23.94 -2.07 -16.74
C GLY A 251 -23.97 -1.61 -18.20
N GLU A 252 -23.12 -0.65 -18.58
CA GLU A 252 -22.99 -0.16 -19.95
C GLU A 252 -22.56 -1.29 -20.91
N LEU A 253 -21.60 -2.11 -20.52
CA LEU A 253 -21.19 -3.29 -21.28
C LEU A 253 -22.34 -4.28 -21.44
N GLY A 254 -23.15 -4.48 -20.40
CA GLY A 254 -24.34 -5.31 -20.46
C GLY A 254 -25.36 -4.81 -21.47
N CYS A 255 -25.68 -3.51 -21.48
CA CYS A 255 -26.55 -2.88 -22.47
C CYS A 255 -26.01 -3.06 -23.90
N SER A 256 -24.71 -2.85 -24.08
CA SER A 256 -24.05 -2.99 -25.38
C SER A 256 -24.12 -4.42 -25.92
N ILE A 257 -23.92 -5.42 -25.07
CA ILE A 257 -24.05 -6.84 -25.43
C ILE A 257 -25.51 -7.18 -25.79
N ASN A 258 -26.50 -6.69 -25.06
CA ASN A 258 -27.91 -6.88 -25.38
C ASN A 258 -28.26 -6.29 -26.75
N THR A 259 -27.81 -5.04 -27.02
CA THR A 259 -28.03 -4.39 -28.32
C THR A 259 -27.36 -5.14 -29.46
N LEU A 260 -26.14 -5.65 -29.26
CA LEU A 260 -25.44 -6.47 -30.23
C LEU A 260 -26.18 -7.78 -30.51
N SER A 261 -26.71 -8.43 -29.46
CA SER A 261 -27.53 -9.65 -29.58
C SER A 261 -28.76 -9.41 -30.48
N GLU A 262 -29.49 -8.32 -30.25
CA GLU A 262 -30.70 -8.00 -31.04
C GLU A 262 -30.36 -7.71 -32.50
N LYS A 263 -29.31 -6.96 -32.78
CA LYS A 263 -28.87 -6.68 -34.13
C LYS A 263 -28.45 -7.95 -34.87
N LEU A 264 -27.73 -8.86 -34.23
CA LEU A 264 -27.30 -10.12 -34.80
C LEU A 264 -28.49 -11.04 -35.09
N GLU A 265 -29.42 -11.19 -34.14
CA GLU A 265 -30.65 -11.97 -34.32
C GLU A 265 -31.44 -11.50 -35.51
N LYS A 266 -31.68 -10.17 -35.63
CA LYS A 266 -32.37 -9.56 -36.75
C LYS A 266 -31.67 -9.84 -38.11
N THR A 267 -30.35 -9.60 -38.15
CA THR A 267 -29.56 -9.80 -39.38
C THR A 267 -29.55 -11.27 -39.82
N ILE A 268 -29.46 -12.20 -38.88
CA ILE A 268 -29.49 -13.63 -39.19
C ILE A 268 -30.88 -14.06 -39.68
N SER A 269 -31.96 -13.51 -39.10
CA SER A 269 -33.33 -13.77 -39.57
C SER A 269 -33.55 -13.23 -40.99
N GLU A 270 -33.11 -12.02 -41.28
CA GLU A 270 -33.15 -11.40 -42.62
C GLU A 270 -32.35 -12.23 -43.64
N LEU A 271 -31.15 -12.68 -43.30
CA LEU A 271 -30.33 -13.52 -44.17
C LEU A 271 -30.98 -14.90 -44.43
N LYS A 272 -31.59 -15.50 -43.42
CA LYS A 272 -32.36 -16.77 -43.61
C LYS A 272 -33.54 -16.55 -44.52
N GLY A 273 -34.30 -15.47 -44.37
CA GLY A 273 -35.40 -15.09 -45.23
C GLY A 273 -34.98 -14.95 -46.71
N ALA A 274 -33.95 -14.12 -46.94
CA ALA A 274 -33.40 -13.90 -48.28
C ALA A 274 -32.84 -15.19 -48.92
N ASN A 275 -32.19 -16.04 -48.11
CA ASN A 275 -31.68 -17.32 -48.61
C ASN A 275 -32.82 -18.31 -49.01
N ASN A 276 -33.91 -18.33 -48.25
CA ASN A 276 -35.09 -19.15 -48.59
C ASN A 276 -35.77 -18.65 -49.88
N GLU A 277 -35.86 -17.32 -50.05
CA GLU A 277 -36.38 -16.72 -51.26
C GLU A 277 -35.53 -17.06 -52.49
N LEU A 278 -34.19 -16.89 -52.38
CA LEU A 278 -33.26 -17.32 -53.40
C LEU A 278 -33.36 -18.83 -53.76
N MET A 279 -33.50 -19.68 -52.77
CA MET A 279 -33.70 -21.13 -52.99
C MET A 279 -34.99 -21.43 -53.75
N SER A 280 -36.11 -20.76 -53.40
CA SER A 280 -37.39 -20.87 -54.12
C SER A 280 -37.24 -20.39 -55.57
N ASP A 281 -36.57 -19.29 -55.83
CA ASP A 281 -36.33 -18.79 -57.15
C ASP A 281 -35.48 -19.73 -58.04
N ILE A 282 -34.45 -20.34 -57.43
CA ILE A 282 -33.61 -21.35 -58.08
C ILE A 282 -34.47 -22.58 -58.45
N GLN A 283 -35.32 -23.07 -57.55
CA GLN A 283 -36.21 -24.19 -57.84
C GLN A 283 -37.17 -23.88 -58.97
N ASN A 284 -37.81 -22.71 -58.90
CA ASN A 284 -38.73 -22.29 -59.99
C ASN A 284 -38.02 -22.19 -61.35
N LYS A 285 -36.82 -21.60 -61.43
CA LYS A 285 -36.02 -21.56 -62.65
C LYS A 285 -35.65 -22.93 -63.17
N THR A 286 -35.24 -23.84 -62.28
CA THR A 286 -34.88 -25.20 -62.65
C THR A 286 -36.09 -25.96 -63.24
N GLN A 287 -37.26 -25.78 -62.65
CA GLN A 287 -38.51 -26.38 -63.13
C GLN A 287 -38.94 -25.85 -64.52
N ILE A 288 -38.78 -24.49 -64.73
CA ILE A 288 -39.01 -23.85 -66.01
C ILE A 288 -38.06 -24.41 -67.10
N ASP A 289 -36.77 -24.54 -66.77
CA ASP A 289 -35.77 -25.07 -67.70
C ASP A 289 -36.00 -26.57 -68.03
N GLU A 290 -36.45 -27.37 -67.08
CA GLU A 290 -36.84 -28.74 -67.32
C GLU A 290 -38.06 -28.84 -68.26
N MET A 291 -39.14 -28.09 -68.01
CA MET A 291 -40.30 -28.01 -68.88
C MET A 291 -39.91 -27.52 -70.30
N ARG A 292 -39.02 -26.57 -70.39
CA ARG A 292 -38.51 -26.07 -71.70
C ARG A 292 -37.71 -27.12 -72.44
N LYS A 293 -36.91 -27.92 -71.81
CA LYS A 293 -36.19 -29.07 -72.40
C LYS A 293 -37.12 -30.14 -72.88
N GLU A 294 -38.14 -30.52 -72.06
CA GLU A 294 -39.15 -31.50 -72.40
C GLU A 294 -39.98 -31.01 -73.61
N PHE A 295 -40.44 -29.77 -73.60
CA PHE A 295 -41.13 -29.17 -74.71
C PHE A 295 -40.28 -29.20 -76.03
N LEU A 296 -39.01 -28.79 -75.99
CA LEU A 296 -38.11 -28.85 -77.14
C LEU A 296 -37.90 -30.32 -77.66
N SER A 297 -37.82 -31.28 -76.75
CA SER A 297 -37.68 -32.69 -77.08
C SER A 297 -38.93 -33.24 -77.77
N ASN A 298 -40.09 -32.90 -77.22
CA ASN A 298 -41.40 -33.36 -77.82
C ASN A 298 -41.64 -32.73 -79.19
N VAL A 299 -41.37 -31.41 -79.36
CA VAL A 299 -41.47 -30.75 -80.67
C VAL A 299 -40.46 -31.33 -81.68
N SER A 300 -39.25 -31.65 -81.28
CA SER A 300 -38.26 -32.30 -82.14
C SER A 300 -38.66 -33.73 -82.56
N HIS A 301 -39.40 -34.43 -81.71
CA HIS A 301 -39.88 -35.77 -82.02
C HIS A 301 -41.11 -35.78 -82.97
N GLU A 302 -41.99 -34.75 -82.88
CA GLU A 302 -43.17 -34.64 -83.78
C GLU A 302 -42.81 -34.07 -85.17
N LEU A 303 -41.66 -33.38 -85.30
CA LEU A 303 -41.21 -32.84 -86.58
C LEU A 303 -40.35 -33.81 -87.43
N LYS A 304 -40.13 -35.03 -86.93
CA LYS A 304 -39.42 -36.12 -87.61
C LYS A 304 -40.38 -37.14 -88.16
#